data_e5ffab00bfd079b774a5435c8cbb1c94
#
_entry.id   e5ffab00bfd079b774a5435c8cbb1c94
#
_cell.length_a   1.000
_cell.length_b   1.000
_cell.length_c   1.000
_cell.angle_alpha   90.00
_cell.angle_beta   90.00
_cell.angle_gamma   90.00
#
_symmetry.space_group_name_H-M   'P 1'
#
loop_
_entity.id
_entity.type
_entity.pdbx_description
1 polymer ?
#
loop_
_entity_poly.entity_id
_entity_poly.type
_entity_poly.pdbx_seq_one_letter_code
_entity_poly.pdbx_strand_id
1 'polypeptide(L)'
;MKTLSFFFTLLIFSDFSQAEPQKKCIELLGSIQGPFLKKNAEKVCLTAQVLEGCQSVNGTPIIHYDRNGHDKAKKRILVFSLIHGDETGAGSLVRYWMERLSEIDPRNDWRIVPVLNPDGFIAKTRVNANRVDLNRNFSTEDWNAQAEKFWKNRTSSNPRRFPGSVAGGEPEVQCAMKHVTDYKPDFVVSIHTPLGVLDFDGPKVKPPPFDYLPWKSLGHYTGSLGRFLWAERNIPTLTTELRSSLPGSFQKFDELQDVLGQLAKYELPTNNKPEVSGDDH
;
A
#
# COMPACT_ATOMS: atom_id res chain seq x y z
N MET A 1 -22.85 -47.90 -42.74
CA MET A 1 -23.16 -46.98 -41.68
C MET A 1 -21.97 -46.94 -40.71
N LYS A 2 -21.16 -45.86 -40.78
CA LYS A 2 -20.00 -45.64 -39.85
C LYS A 2 -20.43 -44.58 -38.85
N THR A 3 -20.59 -44.99 -37.62
CA THR A 3 -20.86 -44.09 -36.46
C THR A 3 -19.59 -43.37 -36.08
N LEU A 4 -19.59 -42.05 -36.24
CA LEU A 4 -18.52 -41.15 -35.81
C LEU A 4 -18.76 -40.75 -34.34
N SER A 5 -17.92 -41.25 -33.43
CA SER A 5 -17.99 -40.93 -32.00
C SER A 5 -17.19 -39.63 -31.78
N PHE A 6 -17.87 -38.53 -31.43
CA PHE A 6 -17.23 -37.29 -31.03
C PHE A 6 -16.87 -37.36 -29.56
N PHE A 7 -15.58 -37.43 -29.25
CA PHE A 7 -15.07 -37.20 -27.90
C PHE A 7 -15.08 -35.71 -27.59
N PHE A 8 -15.94 -35.30 -26.68
CA PHE A 8 -15.93 -33.98 -26.09
C PHE A 8 -14.85 -33.92 -24.99
N THR A 9 -13.69 -33.38 -25.27
CA THR A 9 -12.68 -33.10 -24.26
C THR A 9 -13.06 -31.78 -23.55
N LEU A 10 -13.64 -31.91 -22.37
CA LEU A 10 -13.95 -30.78 -21.50
C LEU A 10 -12.63 -30.23 -20.96
N LEU A 11 -12.23 -29.06 -21.43
CA LEU A 11 -11.06 -28.30 -20.93
C LEU A 11 -11.38 -27.73 -19.54
N ILE A 12 -10.91 -28.42 -18.49
CA ILE A 12 -10.90 -27.92 -17.11
C ILE A 12 -9.63 -27.07 -16.96
N PHE A 13 -9.66 -25.81 -17.42
CA PHE A 13 -8.51 -24.89 -17.33
C PHE A 13 -8.72 -23.69 -16.40
N SER A 14 -9.84 -23.60 -15.66
CA SER A 14 -10.16 -22.40 -14.89
C SER A 14 -9.85 -22.43 -13.38
N ASP A 15 -9.66 -23.59 -12.76
CA ASP A 15 -9.56 -23.68 -11.29
C ASP A 15 -8.14 -23.55 -10.71
N PHE A 16 -7.10 -23.79 -11.50
CA PHE A 16 -5.72 -23.72 -11.04
C PHE A 16 -5.20 -22.27 -10.88
N SER A 17 -5.75 -21.30 -11.60
CA SER A 17 -5.29 -19.90 -11.63
C SER A 17 -5.63 -19.11 -10.36
N GLN A 18 -6.71 -19.42 -9.66
CA GLN A 18 -7.13 -18.70 -8.45
C GLN A 18 -6.68 -19.34 -7.13
N ALA A 19 -6.42 -20.63 -7.12
CA ALA A 19 -6.05 -21.35 -5.90
C ALA A 19 -4.68 -20.92 -5.33
N GLU A 20 -3.72 -20.58 -6.17
CA GLU A 20 -2.37 -20.18 -5.74
C GLU A 20 -2.33 -18.79 -5.07
N PRO A 21 -2.94 -17.71 -5.63
CA PRO A 21 -3.04 -16.43 -4.96
C PRO A 21 -3.76 -16.50 -3.62
N GLN A 22 -4.82 -17.30 -3.50
CA GLN A 22 -5.56 -17.49 -2.25
C GLN A 22 -4.71 -18.15 -1.18
N LYS A 23 -4.00 -19.21 -1.51
CA LYS A 23 -3.10 -19.91 -0.58
C LYS A 23 -1.99 -18.97 -0.09
N LYS A 24 -1.34 -18.26 -1.01
CA LYS A 24 -0.32 -17.25 -0.67
C LYS A 24 -0.86 -16.12 0.19
N CYS A 25 -2.07 -15.66 -0.07
CA CYS A 25 -2.76 -14.68 0.74
C CYS A 25 -2.94 -15.16 2.18
N ILE A 26 -3.44 -16.38 2.39
CA ILE A 26 -3.66 -16.95 3.73
C ILE A 26 -2.32 -17.12 4.47
N GLU A 27 -1.29 -17.64 3.81
CA GLU A 27 0.06 -17.79 4.36
C GLU A 27 0.63 -16.41 4.78
N LEU A 28 0.52 -15.42 3.90
CA LEU A 28 1.03 -14.07 4.12
C LEU A 28 0.31 -13.39 5.29
N LEU A 29 -1.03 -13.39 5.30
CA LEU A 29 -1.81 -12.81 6.39
C LEU A 29 -1.59 -13.55 7.71
N GLY A 30 -1.39 -14.87 7.68
CA GLY A 30 -1.08 -15.68 8.85
C GLY A 30 0.28 -15.40 9.46
N SER A 31 1.25 -14.93 8.66
CA SER A 31 2.60 -14.58 9.15
C SER A 31 2.70 -13.16 9.71
N ILE A 32 1.67 -12.32 9.53
CA ILE A 32 1.59 -10.99 10.15
C ILE A 32 1.34 -11.13 11.65
N GLN A 33 2.06 -10.36 12.46
CA GLN A 33 1.96 -10.39 13.93
C GLN A 33 0.56 -10.00 14.44
N GLY A 34 0.16 -10.57 15.57
CA GLY A 34 -1.08 -10.25 16.28
C GLY A 34 -2.16 -11.33 16.12
N PRO A 35 -3.35 -11.14 16.72
CA PRO A 35 -4.43 -12.10 16.65
C PRO A 35 -4.78 -12.47 15.22
N PHE A 36 -4.88 -13.75 14.95
CA PHE A 36 -5.17 -14.29 13.61
C PHE A 36 -6.26 -15.34 13.70
N LEU A 37 -7.35 -15.11 12.98
CA LEU A 37 -8.42 -16.08 12.80
C LEU A 37 -8.39 -16.58 11.36
N LYS A 38 -7.93 -17.81 11.16
CA LYS A 38 -7.79 -18.43 9.84
C LYS A 38 -9.08 -18.30 9.00
N LYS A 39 -10.23 -18.50 9.60
CA LYS A 39 -11.54 -18.36 8.94
C LYS A 39 -11.75 -16.96 8.33
N ASN A 40 -11.32 -15.89 9.03
CA ASN A 40 -11.44 -14.54 8.51
C ASN A 40 -10.48 -14.31 7.35
N ALA A 41 -9.25 -14.79 7.47
CA ALA A 41 -8.27 -14.73 6.39
C ALA A 41 -8.74 -15.51 5.15
N GLU A 42 -9.30 -16.69 5.33
CA GLU A 42 -9.89 -17.48 4.24
C GLU A 42 -10.97 -16.68 3.51
N LYS A 43 -11.89 -16.03 4.24
CA LYS A 43 -12.94 -15.19 3.66
C LYS A 43 -12.37 -14.02 2.85
N VAL A 44 -11.39 -13.30 3.40
CA VAL A 44 -10.71 -12.18 2.72
C VAL A 44 -9.97 -12.68 1.47
N CYS A 45 -9.25 -13.79 1.60
CA CYS A 45 -8.41 -14.31 0.53
C CYS A 45 -9.18 -14.99 -0.61
N LEU A 46 -10.49 -15.27 -0.46
CA LEU A 46 -11.34 -15.80 -1.55
C LEU A 46 -11.33 -14.88 -2.78
N THR A 47 -11.20 -13.56 -2.58
CA THR A 47 -11.19 -12.56 -3.65
C THR A 47 -9.82 -11.93 -3.86
N ALA A 48 -8.77 -12.50 -3.24
CA ALA A 48 -7.41 -12.02 -3.42
C ALA A 48 -6.95 -12.19 -4.86
N GLN A 49 -6.30 -11.15 -5.40
CA GLN A 49 -5.83 -11.08 -6.78
C GLN A 49 -4.37 -10.65 -6.83
N VAL A 50 -3.73 -10.93 -7.95
CA VAL A 50 -2.40 -10.44 -8.30
C VAL A 50 -2.49 -9.76 -9.65
N LEU A 51 -2.02 -8.53 -9.77
CA LEU A 51 -1.89 -7.90 -11.09
C LEU A 51 -0.78 -8.59 -11.87
N GLU A 52 -0.95 -8.71 -13.16
CA GLU A 52 0.06 -9.27 -14.06
C GLU A 52 1.41 -8.58 -13.87
N GLY A 53 2.47 -9.35 -13.67
CA GLY A 53 3.83 -8.86 -13.41
C GLY A 53 4.07 -8.32 -11.99
N CYS A 54 3.05 -8.30 -11.11
CA CYS A 54 3.21 -7.87 -9.71
C CYS A 54 3.83 -8.96 -8.85
N GLN A 55 5.16 -8.94 -8.75
CA GLN A 55 5.94 -9.82 -7.88
C GLN A 55 7.16 -9.08 -7.32
N SER A 56 7.70 -9.60 -6.21
CA SER A 56 8.95 -9.09 -5.63
C SER A 56 10.18 -9.52 -6.43
N VAL A 57 11.36 -9.05 -6.02
CA VAL A 57 12.65 -9.47 -6.60
C VAL A 57 12.79 -10.99 -6.61
N ASN A 58 12.40 -11.69 -5.54
CA ASN A 58 12.47 -13.14 -5.44
C ASN A 58 11.27 -13.87 -6.05
N GLY A 59 10.40 -13.17 -6.79
CA GLY A 59 9.25 -13.75 -7.47
C GLY A 59 8.04 -14.02 -6.57
N THR A 60 8.02 -13.51 -5.33
CA THR A 60 6.83 -13.63 -4.46
C THR A 60 5.70 -12.75 -4.98
N PRO A 61 4.50 -13.28 -5.25
CA PRO A 61 3.37 -12.48 -5.73
C PRO A 61 2.98 -11.38 -4.75
N ILE A 62 2.75 -10.17 -5.27
CA ILE A 62 2.21 -9.04 -4.51
C ILE A 62 0.69 -9.04 -4.67
N ILE A 63 0.01 -9.38 -3.59
CA ILE A 63 -1.42 -9.64 -3.55
C ILE A 63 -2.17 -8.37 -3.21
N HIS A 64 -3.36 -8.19 -3.81
CA HIS A 64 -4.31 -7.18 -3.39
C HIS A 64 -5.69 -7.77 -3.11
N TYR A 65 -6.46 -7.04 -2.31
CA TYR A 65 -7.84 -7.32 -1.94
C TYR A 65 -8.72 -6.14 -2.33
N ASP A 66 -9.79 -6.39 -3.08
CA ASP A 66 -10.75 -5.38 -3.48
C ASP A 66 -12.06 -5.52 -2.70
N ARG A 67 -12.62 -4.39 -2.28
CA ARG A 67 -13.95 -4.30 -1.68
C ARG A 67 -14.70 -3.12 -2.27
N ASN A 68 -15.78 -3.40 -2.99
CA ASN A 68 -16.61 -2.37 -3.60
C ASN A 68 -17.49 -1.69 -2.58
N GLY A 69 -17.62 -0.38 -2.72
CA GLY A 69 -18.54 0.44 -1.93
C GLY A 69 -19.93 0.55 -2.56
N HIS A 70 -20.89 0.93 -1.76
CA HIS A 70 -22.30 1.08 -2.17
C HIS A 70 -22.72 2.53 -2.48
N ASP A 71 -21.95 3.55 -2.06
CA ASP A 71 -22.30 4.96 -2.30
C ASP A 71 -22.21 5.29 -3.80
N LYS A 72 -23.15 6.09 -4.31
CA LYS A 72 -23.13 6.59 -5.69
C LYS A 72 -21.97 7.57 -5.95
N ALA A 73 -21.60 8.35 -4.94
CA ALA A 73 -20.48 9.30 -4.96
C ALA A 73 -19.21 8.72 -4.32
N LYS A 74 -19.05 7.39 -4.38
CA LYS A 74 -17.92 6.68 -3.76
C LYS A 74 -16.57 7.12 -4.33
N LYS A 75 -15.60 7.14 -3.45
CA LYS A 75 -14.19 7.36 -3.78
C LYS A 75 -13.46 6.01 -3.86
N ARG A 76 -12.43 5.96 -4.68
CA ARG A 76 -11.51 4.81 -4.77
C ARG A 76 -10.33 5.05 -3.85
N ILE A 77 -10.24 4.25 -2.80
CA ILE A 77 -9.18 4.33 -1.79
C ILE A 77 -8.21 3.17 -2.02
N LEU A 78 -6.94 3.49 -2.22
CA LEU A 78 -5.86 2.52 -2.35
C LEU A 78 -5.02 2.54 -1.08
N VAL A 79 -4.80 1.37 -0.48
CA VAL A 79 -4.02 1.22 0.76
C VAL A 79 -2.76 0.41 0.46
N PHE A 80 -1.60 0.96 0.81
CA PHE A 80 -0.33 0.25 0.85
C PHE A 80 0.12 0.04 2.28
N SER A 81 0.60 -1.16 2.57
CA SER A 81 1.24 -1.47 3.84
C SER A 81 2.49 -2.31 3.61
N LEU A 82 3.34 -2.41 4.62
CA LEU A 82 4.58 -3.17 4.59
C LEU A 82 5.44 -2.86 3.34
N ILE A 83 5.53 -1.57 2.98
CA ILE A 83 6.55 -1.08 2.04
C ILE A 83 7.95 -1.25 2.65
N HIS A 84 8.04 -1.16 3.98
CA HIS A 84 9.18 -1.59 4.76
C HIS A 84 8.83 -2.90 5.46
N GLY A 85 9.57 -3.96 5.17
CA GLY A 85 9.20 -5.31 5.60
C GLY A 85 9.32 -5.54 7.12
N ASP A 86 10.08 -4.73 7.83
CA ASP A 86 10.24 -4.81 9.29
C ASP A 86 9.17 -4.02 10.09
N GLU A 87 8.27 -3.31 9.42
CA GLU A 87 7.21 -2.52 10.04
C GLU A 87 5.94 -3.36 10.32
N THR A 88 6.10 -4.44 11.08
CA THR A 88 5.05 -5.46 11.30
C THR A 88 3.74 -4.91 11.87
N GLY A 89 3.80 -3.79 12.63
CA GLY A 89 2.61 -3.11 13.14
C GLY A 89 1.71 -2.57 12.04
N ALA A 90 2.29 -2.08 10.93
CA ALA A 90 1.56 -1.67 9.76
C ALA A 90 0.76 -2.84 9.15
N GLY A 91 1.41 -4.01 9.03
CA GLY A 91 0.76 -5.23 8.58
C GLY A 91 -0.41 -5.66 9.48
N SER A 92 -0.24 -5.53 10.80
CA SER A 92 -1.30 -5.89 11.75
C SER A 92 -2.55 -5.01 11.59
N LEU A 93 -2.39 -3.70 11.40
CA LEU A 93 -3.51 -2.80 11.16
C LEU A 93 -4.20 -3.10 9.83
N VAL A 94 -3.43 -3.29 8.75
CA VAL A 94 -4.02 -3.54 7.43
C VAL A 94 -4.80 -4.86 7.41
N ARG A 95 -4.29 -5.92 8.08
CA ARG A 95 -5.02 -7.18 8.22
C ARG A 95 -6.35 -6.97 8.97
N TYR A 96 -6.32 -6.24 10.07
CA TYR A 96 -7.53 -5.89 10.82
C TYR A 96 -8.54 -5.15 9.90
N TRP A 97 -8.10 -4.17 9.10
CA TRP A 97 -8.98 -3.47 8.17
C TRP A 97 -9.54 -4.38 7.07
N MET A 98 -8.75 -5.29 6.52
CA MET A 98 -9.24 -6.26 5.53
C MET A 98 -10.35 -7.15 6.12
N GLU A 99 -10.15 -7.67 7.33
CA GLU A 99 -11.16 -8.46 8.04
C GLU A 99 -12.42 -7.61 8.28
N ARG A 100 -12.25 -6.40 8.78
CA ARG A 100 -13.36 -5.47 9.07
C ARG A 100 -14.17 -5.13 7.81
N LEU A 101 -13.49 -4.77 6.72
CA LEU A 101 -14.12 -4.48 5.43
C LEU A 101 -14.84 -5.70 4.83
N SER A 102 -14.40 -6.91 5.15
CA SER A 102 -15.10 -8.13 4.71
C SER A 102 -16.45 -8.34 5.40
N GLU A 103 -16.69 -7.69 6.55
CA GLU A 103 -17.89 -7.83 7.37
C GLU A 103 -18.90 -6.71 7.17
N ILE A 104 -18.45 -5.54 6.69
CA ILE A 104 -19.30 -4.37 6.49
C ILE A 104 -19.59 -4.13 5.02
N ASP A 105 -20.56 -3.25 4.75
CA ASP A 105 -20.83 -2.69 3.45
C ASP A 105 -20.25 -1.26 3.39
N PRO A 106 -19.03 -1.08 2.84
CA PRO A 106 -18.33 0.20 2.88
C PRO A 106 -18.97 1.23 1.93
N ARG A 107 -18.82 2.51 2.23
CA ARG A 107 -19.27 3.60 1.35
C ARG A 107 -18.40 3.73 0.11
N ASN A 108 -17.09 3.59 0.27
CA ASN A 108 -16.08 3.78 -0.77
C ASN A 108 -15.59 2.44 -1.33
N ASP A 109 -15.02 2.49 -2.54
CA ASP A 109 -14.26 1.36 -3.09
C ASP A 109 -12.89 1.32 -2.42
N TRP A 110 -12.45 0.12 -2.05
CA TRP A 110 -11.17 -0.12 -1.40
C TRP A 110 -10.36 -1.12 -2.21
N ARG A 111 -9.11 -0.78 -2.47
CA ARG A 111 -8.08 -1.73 -2.87
C ARG A 111 -6.98 -1.72 -1.83
N ILE A 112 -6.63 -2.88 -1.30
CA ILE A 112 -5.61 -3.01 -0.25
C ILE A 112 -4.50 -3.94 -0.73
N VAL A 113 -3.26 -3.44 -0.72
CA VAL A 113 -2.03 -4.21 -0.90
C VAL A 113 -1.41 -4.41 0.48
N PRO A 114 -1.65 -5.55 1.14
CA PRO A 114 -1.28 -5.73 2.56
C PRO A 114 0.24 -5.81 2.77
N VAL A 115 0.97 -6.35 1.80
CA VAL A 115 2.42 -6.51 1.88
C VAL A 115 3.02 -6.14 0.53
N LEU A 116 3.49 -4.90 0.42
CA LEU A 116 4.12 -4.41 -0.82
C LEU A 116 5.54 -4.94 -0.99
N ASN A 117 6.24 -5.23 0.12
CA ASN A 117 7.60 -5.75 0.15
C ASN A 117 7.64 -7.16 0.81
N PRO A 118 7.18 -8.20 0.12
CA PRO A 118 7.14 -9.53 0.72
C PRO A 118 8.52 -10.10 1.03
N ASP A 119 9.55 -9.79 0.24
CA ASP A 119 10.92 -10.26 0.51
C ASP A 119 11.48 -9.63 1.78
N GLY A 120 11.32 -8.31 1.93
CA GLY A 120 11.71 -7.60 3.16
C GLY A 120 10.91 -8.06 4.37
N PHE A 121 9.61 -8.35 4.20
CA PHE A 121 8.75 -8.86 5.28
C PHE A 121 9.21 -10.24 5.76
N ILE A 122 9.51 -11.17 4.85
CA ILE A 122 10.01 -12.51 5.18
C ILE A 122 11.39 -12.40 5.86
N ALA A 123 12.27 -11.55 5.34
CA ALA A 123 13.61 -11.34 5.88
C ALA A 123 13.65 -10.43 7.14
N LYS A 124 12.51 -9.83 7.53
CA LYS A 124 12.39 -8.85 8.62
C LYS A 124 13.34 -7.66 8.45
N THR A 125 13.44 -7.16 7.22
CA THR A 125 14.25 -6.01 6.84
C THR A 125 13.39 -4.87 6.31
N ARG A 126 13.86 -3.63 6.49
CA ARG A 126 13.23 -2.46 5.90
C ARG A 126 13.22 -2.52 4.37
N VAL A 127 14.35 -2.91 3.81
CA VAL A 127 14.64 -2.93 2.37
C VAL A 127 14.14 -4.20 1.70
N ASN A 128 14.02 -4.19 0.37
CA ASN A 128 13.71 -5.40 -0.40
C ASN A 128 14.95 -6.31 -0.59
N ALA A 129 14.85 -7.37 -1.39
CA ALA A 129 15.94 -8.32 -1.62
C ALA A 129 17.15 -7.67 -2.34
N ASN A 130 16.96 -6.61 -3.12
CA ASN A 130 18.03 -5.80 -3.71
C ASN A 130 18.66 -4.80 -2.72
N ARG A 131 18.25 -4.82 -1.44
CA ARG A 131 18.67 -3.88 -0.40
C ARG A 131 18.27 -2.43 -0.67
N VAL A 132 17.20 -2.19 -1.42
CA VAL A 132 16.67 -0.88 -1.75
C VAL A 132 15.56 -0.51 -0.77
N ASP A 133 15.60 0.73 -0.24
CA ASP A 133 14.46 1.35 0.45
C ASP A 133 13.41 1.74 -0.59
N LEU A 134 12.36 0.92 -0.70
CA LEU A 134 11.31 1.12 -1.70
C LEU A 134 10.65 2.50 -1.59
N ASN A 135 10.56 3.06 -0.36
CA ASN A 135 10.03 4.41 -0.13
C ASN A 135 11.07 5.53 -0.41
N ARG A 136 12.10 5.21 -1.19
CA ARG A 136 13.11 6.12 -1.77
C ARG A 136 13.33 5.86 -3.25
N ASN A 137 12.59 4.90 -3.82
CA ASN A 137 12.80 4.46 -5.21
C ASN A 137 11.71 4.90 -6.18
N PHE A 138 10.63 5.56 -5.74
CA PHE A 138 9.61 6.07 -6.67
C PHE A 138 10.19 7.12 -7.63
N SER A 139 9.68 7.15 -8.88
CA SER A 139 10.17 8.01 -9.96
C SER A 139 9.70 9.45 -9.79
N THR A 140 10.21 10.17 -8.76
CA THR A 140 9.97 11.60 -8.60
C THR A 140 10.85 12.40 -9.58
N GLU A 141 10.37 13.59 -10.00
CA GLU A 141 11.02 14.45 -11.01
C GLU A 141 12.50 14.71 -10.70
N ASP A 142 12.83 14.91 -9.42
CA ASP A 142 14.17 15.18 -8.94
C ASP A 142 15.03 13.97 -8.62
N TRP A 143 14.50 12.74 -8.78
CA TRP A 143 15.16 11.53 -8.29
C TRP A 143 16.59 11.37 -8.83
N ASN A 144 16.80 11.50 -10.14
CA ASN A 144 18.11 11.35 -10.78
C ASN A 144 19.13 12.39 -10.28
N ALA A 145 18.67 13.56 -9.89
CA ALA A 145 19.54 14.64 -9.43
C ALA A 145 19.83 14.61 -7.92
N GLN A 146 18.89 14.09 -7.12
CA GLN A 146 18.90 14.28 -5.67
C GLN A 146 18.97 12.99 -4.85
N ALA A 147 18.46 11.86 -5.32
CA ALA A 147 18.31 10.64 -4.49
C ALA A 147 19.65 10.17 -3.90
N GLU A 148 20.69 10.06 -4.72
CA GLU A 148 22.02 9.63 -4.27
C GLU A 148 22.67 10.68 -3.36
N LYS A 149 22.55 11.98 -3.69
CA LYS A 149 23.08 13.07 -2.86
C LYS A 149 22.42 13.10 -1.48
N PHE A 150 21.10 12.96 -1.45
CA PHE A 150 20.35 12.88 -0.20
C PHE A 150 20.81 11.68 0.63
N TRP A 151 20.91 10.50 0.03
CA TRP A 151 21.38 9.29 0.70
C TRP A 151 22.78 9.47 1.29
N LYS A 152 23.73 10.01 0.51
CA LYS A 152 25.10 10.25 0.99
C LYS A 152 25.18 11.31 2.08
N ASN A 153 24.53 12.45 1.86
CA ASN A 153 24.77 13.63 2.68
C ASN A 153 23.85 13.72 3.91
N ARG A 154 22.58 13.27 3.78
CA ARG A 154 21.59 13.38 4.87
C ARG A 154 21.47 12.10 5.69
N THR A 155 21.82 10.95 5.12
CA THR A 155 21.72 9.68 5.83
C THR A 155 23.08 9.00 6.09
N SER A 156 24.18 9.68 5.76
CA SER A 156 25.54 9.15 5.88
C SER A 156 25.71 7.78 5.19
N SER A 157 25.11 7.65 4.02
CA SER A 157 25.08 6.39 3.25
C SER A 157 24.50 5.19 4.02
N ASN A 158 23.54 5.43 4.90
CA ASN A 158 22.88 4.35 5.64
C ASN A 158 22.28 3.33 4.68
N PRO A 159 22.71 2.05 4.71
CA PRO A 159 22.23 1.03 3.78
C PRO A 159 20.73 0.76 3.89
N ARG A 160 20.12 1.05 5.04
CA ARG A 160 18.67 0.93 5.21
C ARG A 160 17.87 2.01 4.45
N ARG A 161 18.55 3.02 3.87
CA ARG A 161 17.93 4.13 3.15
C ARG A 161 18.46 4.27 1.73
N PHE A 162 19.07 3.21 1.20
CA PHE A 162 19.59 3.20 -0.16
C PHE A 162 18.44 3.33 -1.17
N PRO A 163 18.46 4.34 -2.05
CA PRO A 163 17.36 4.60 -2.98
C PRO A 163 17.33 3.68 -4.20
N GLY A 164 18.32 2.80 -4.36
CA GLY A 164 18.52 2.05 -5.59
C GLY A 164 19.37 2.80 -6.62
N SER A 165 19.55 2.18 -7.78
CA SER A 165 20.37 2.71 -8.87
C SER A 165 19.53 3.34 -10.01
N VAL A 166 18.23 3.03 -10.05
CA VAL A 166 17.31 3.48 -11.11
C VAL A 166 15.99 3.92 -10.46
N ALA A 167 15.51 5.08 -10.87
CA ALA A 167 14.21 5.60 -10.43
C ALA A 167 13.08 4.63 -10.82
N GLY A 168 12.30 4.17 -9.85
CA GLY A 168 11.23 3.20 -10.09
C GLY A 168 11.70 1.85 -10.62
N GLY A 169 12.99 1.51 -10.42
CA GLY A 169 13.59 0.29 -10.97
C GLY A 169 13.19 -0.99 -10.24
N GLU A 170 12.76 -0.89 -9.00
CA GLU A 170 12.42 -2.07 -8.20
C GLU A 170 11.05 -2.65 -8.59
N PRO A 171 10.93 -3.99 -8.73
CA PRO A 171 9.68 -4.61 -9.17
C PRO A 171 8.49 -4.32 -8.23
N GLU A 172 8.72 -4.22 -6.93
CA GLU A 172 7.71 -3.85 -5.96
C GLU A 172 7.22 -2.41 -6.17
N VAL A 173 8.12 -1.48 -6.51
CA VAL A 173 7.75 -0.08 -6.84
C VAL A 173 6.99 -0.02 -8.16
N GLN A 174 7.41 -0.79 -9.17
CA GLN A 174 6.68 -0.91 -10.44
C GLN A 174 5.28 -1.47 -10.22
N CYS A 175 5.12 -2.47 -9.34
CA CYS A 175 3.84 -2.99 -8.95
C CYS A 175 2.97 -1.93 -8.26
N ALA A 176 3.52 -1.15 -7.31
CA ALA A 176 2.81 -0.05 -6.68
C ALA A 176 2.34 0.99 -7.70
N MET A 177 3.20 1.40 -8.63
CA MET A 177 2.85 2.34 -9.71
C MET A 177 1.77 1.76 -10.64
N LYS A 178 1.81 0.45 -10.92
CA LYS A 178 0.78 -0.24 -11.68
C LYS A 178 -0.57 -0.21 -10.96
N HIS A 179 -0.61 -0.48 -9.65
CA HIS A 179 -1.84 -0.33 -8.86
C HIS A 179 -2.42 1.08 -8.96
N VAL A 180 -1.58 2.12 -8.88
CA VAL A 180 -2.02 3.52 -9.03
C VAL A 180 -2.62 3.76 -10.41
N THR A 181 -1.96 3.27 -11.47
CA THR A 181 -2.39 3.49 -12.87
C THR A 181 -3.68 2.73 -13.19
N ASP A 182 -3.80 1.47 -12.77
CA ASP A 182 -4.93 0.60 -13.13
C ASP A 182 -6.15 0.91 -12.27
N TYR A 183 -5.97 1.12 -10.98
CA TYR A 183 -7.07 1.40 -10.06
C TYR A 183 -7.53 2.85 -10.09
N LYS A 184 -6.64 3.80 -10.44
CA LYS A 184 -6.89 5.25 -10.49
C LYS A 184 -7.50 5.76 -9.19
N PRO A 185 -6.80 5.64 -8.06
CA PRO A 185 -7.34 6.01 -6.76
C PRO A 185 -7.62 7.51 -6.67
N ASP A 186 -8.69 7.88 -5.97
CA ASP A 186 -8.97 9.26 -5.59
C ASP A 186 -8.18 9.66 -4.34
N PHE A 187 -7.73 8.66 -3.57
CA PHE A 187 -7.02 8.83 -2.32
C PHE A 187 -6.13 7.61 -2.01
N VAL A 188 -4.94 7.85 -1.45
CA VAL A 188 -4.03 6.77 -1.04
C VAL A 188 -3.76 6.82 0.46
N VAL A 189 -3.64 5.65 1.08
CA VAL A 189 -3.19 5.47 2.45
C VAL A 189 -1.91 4.67 2.45
N SER A 190 -0.86 5.18 3.09
CA SER A 190 0.40 4.48 3.33
C SER A 190 0.55 4.21 4.83
N ILE A 191 0.61 2.92 5.21
CA ILE A 191 0.68 2.54 6.62
C ILE A 191 2.10 2.13 6.98
N HIS A 192 2.65 2.80 7.99
CA HIS A 192 4.02 2.67 8.48
C HIS A 192 4.10 2.52 10.01
N THR A 193 5.30 2.29 10.52
CA THR A 193 5.74 2.44 11.91
C THR A 193 7.15 3.02 11.92
N PRO A 194 7.69 3.68 12.97
CA PRO A 194 7.19 3.68 14.36
C PRO A 194 6.81 5.07 14.92
N LEU A 195 6.68 6.12 14.12
CA LEU A 195 6.75 7.52 14.57
C LEU A 195 5.55 7.98 15.41
N GLY A 196 4.40 7.33 15.30
CA GLY A 196 3.21 7.66 16.07
C GLY A 196 2.53 8.96 15.64
N VAL A 197 2.43 9.24 14.33
CA VAL A 197 1.86 10.46 13.76
C VAL A 197 1.00 10.17 12.53
N LEU A 198 0.18 11.15 12.14
CA LEU A 198 -0.46 11.22 10.84
C LEU A 198 0.18 12.34 10.03
N ASP A 199 0.47 12.07 8.76
CA ASP A 199 0.95 13.04 7.79
C ASP A 199 0.05 13.06 6.55
N PHE A 200 -0.29 14.24 6.07
CA PHE A 200 -1.17 14.40 4.92
C PHE A 200 -0.50 15.19 3.81
N ASP A 201 -0.16 14.49 2.76
CA ASP A 201 0.27 15.05 1.48
C ASP A 201 -0.98 15.31 0.63
N GLY A 202 -1.44 16.55 0.57
CA GLY A 202 -2.69 16.90 -0.08
C GLY A 202 -2.93 18.40 -0.13
N PRO A 203 -4.15 18.84 -0.53
CA PRO A 203 -4.51 20.25 -0.50
C PRO A 203 -4.38 20.81 0.92
N LYS A 204 -4.05 22.13 1.02
CA LYS A 204 -3.92 22.83 2.30
C LYS A 204 -5.31 22.93 2.98
N VAL A 205 -5.64 21.95 3.76
CA VAL A 205 -6.89 21.89 4.53
C VAL A 205 -6.58 21.66 6.01
N LYS A 206 -7.48 22.09 6.89
CA LYS A 206 -7.39 21.71 8.30
C LYS A 206 -7.80 20.23 8.40
N PRO A 207 -6.87 19.33 8.76
CA PRO A 207 -7.23 17.92 8.87
C PRO A 207 -8.25 17.71 9.99
N PRO A 208 -9.15 16.71 9.85
CA PRO A 208 -10.09 16.37 10.89
C PRO A 208 -9.38 15.90 12.16
N PRO A 209 -9.98 16.10 13.35
CA PRO A 209 -9.37 15.65 14.59
C PRO A 209 -9.24 14.12 14.61
N PHE A 210 -8.11 13.64 15.16
CA PHE A 210 -7.89 12.24 15.46
C PHE A 210 -7.06 12.14 16.74
N ASP A 211 -7.68 11.76 17.83
CA ASP A 211 -7.10 11.89 19.17
C ASP A 211 -5.98 10.88 19.45
N TYR A 212 -5.89 9.80 18.66
CA TYR A 212 -4.92 8.73 18.91
C TYR A 212 -3.53 9.02 18.38
N LEU A 213 -3.42 9.70 17.24
CA LEU A 213 -2.17 10.10 16.60
C LEU A 213 -2.21 11.59 16.23
N PRO A 214 -1.21 12.39 16.63
CA PRO A 214 -1.14 13.79 16.25
C PRO A 214 -0.82 13.95 14.76
N TRP A 215 -1.33 15.02 14.16
CA TRP A 215 -0.94 15.46 12.83
C TRP A 215 0.43 16.11 12.86
N LYS A 216 1.31 15.65 12.00
CA LYS A 216 2.68 16.20 11.88
C LYS A 216 3.20 15.93 10.47
N SER A 217 3.63 16.99 9.77
CA SER A 217 4.31 16.83 8.48
C SER A 217 5.63 16.09 8.66
N LEU A 218 5.84 15.10 7.80
CA LEU A 218 7.08 14.32 7.73
C LEU A 218 7.99 14.78 6.59
N GLY A 219 7.48 15.70 5.72
CA GLY A 219 8.21 16.22 4.57
C GLY A 219 8.17 15.34 3.33
N HIS A 220 8.56 15.94 2.21
CA HIS A 220 8.51 15.32 0.87
C HIS A 220 9.89 14.82 0.44
N TYR A 221 10.26 13.63 0.82
CA TYR A 221 11.57 13.06 0.46
C TYR A 221 11.59 12.62 -1.01
N THR A 222 12.70 12.87 -1.70
CA THR A 222 12.99 12.36 -3.04
C THR A 222 12.77 10.85 -3.08
N GLY A 223 11.98 10.39 -4.04
CA GLY A 223 11.66 8.99 -4.23
C GLY A 223 10.68 8.39 -3.22
N SER A 224 10.05 9.21 -2.34
CA SER A 224 9.00 8.70 -1.44
C SER A 224 7.65 8.54 -2.16
N LEU A 225 6.84 7.61 -1.65
CA LEU A 225 5.49 7.37 -2.17
C LEU A 225 4.60 8.61 -2.05
N GLY A 226 4.60 9.30 -0.89
CA GLY A 226 3.78 10.49 -0.67
C GLY A 226 4.12 11.60 -1.67
N ARG A 227 5.43 11.90 -1.85
CA ARG A 227 5.87 12.86 -2.86
C ARG A 227 5.48 12.46 -4.27
N PHE A 228 5.70 11.20 -4.66
CA PHE A 228 5.34 10.69 -5.99
C PHE A 228 3.84 10.84 -6.26
N LEU A 229 3.01 10.52 -5.28
CA LEU A 229 1.55 10.59 -5.44
C LEU A 229 1.05 12.02 -5.44
N TRP A 230 1.43 12.84 -4.46
CA TRP A 230 0.93 14.20 -4.36
C TRP A 230 1.58 15.15 -5.36
N ALA A 231 2.90 15.29 -5.34
CA ALA A 231 3.57 16.28 -6.18
C ALA A 231 3.57 15.96 -7.67
N GLU A 232 3.64 14.66 -8.03
CA GLU A 232 3.75 14.24 -9.42
C GLU A 232 2.41 13.82 -10.04
N ARG A 233 1.45 13.38 -9.24
CA ARG A 233 0.19 12.77 -9.70
C ARG A 233 -1.05 13.50 -9.20
N ASN A 234 -0.90 14.46 -8.29
CA ASN A 234 -2.02 15.16 -7.67
C ASN A 234 -3.03 14.21 -6.97
N ILE A 235 -2.51 13.13 -6.37
CA ILE A 235 -3.29 12.16 -5.62
C ILE A 235 -3.03 12.37 -4.13
N PRO A 236 -4.03 12.82 -3.34
CA PRO A 236 -3.88 13.01 -1.90
C PRO A 236 -3.48 11.72 -1.21
N THR A 237 -2.54 11.81 -0.29
CA THR A 237 -1.98 10.66 0.42
C THR A 237 -1.97 10.90 1.91
N LEU A 238 -2.54 9.98 2.68
CA LEU A 238 -2.39 9.93 4.13
C LEU A 238 -1.31 8.91 4.50
N THR A 239 -0.24 9.36 5.11
CA THR A 239 0.74 8.50 5.76
C THR A 239 0.34 8.30 7.23
N THR A 240 0.03 7.08 7.60
CA THR A 240 -0.27 6.67 8.97
C THR A 240 0.95 5.99 9.56
N GLU A 241 1.65 6.70 10.42
CA GLU A 241 2.78 6.17 11.19
C GLU A 241 2.29 5.68 12.55
N LEU A 242 2.15 4.39 12.73
CA LEU A 242 1.78 3.80 14.02
C LEU A 242 2.95 3.92 15.00
N ARG A 243 2.66 3.80 16.30
CA ARG A 243 3.71 3.70 17.31
C ARG A 243 4.37 2.31 17.26
N SER A 244 5.62 2.21 17.76
CA SER A 244 6.35 0.93 17.84
C SER A 244 5.61 -0.13 18.66
N SER A 245 4.92 0.29 19.73
CA SER A 245 4.06 -0.59 20.50
C SER A 245 2.71 -0.71 19.82
N LEU A 246 2.33 -1.94 19.47
CA LEU A 246 0.98 -2.20 18.96
C LEU A 246 -0.05 -1.84 20.02
N PRO A 247 -1.16 -1.20 19.67
CA PRO A 247 -2.25 -0.98 20.60
C PRO A 247 -2.84 -2.33 21.03
N GLY A 248 -3.37 -2.40 22.24
CA GLY A 248 -4.10 -3.59 22.70
C GLY A 248 -5.37 -3.87 21.88
N SER A 249 -5.85 -2.88 21.13
CA SER A 249 -6.98 -3.00 20.19
C SER A 249 -6.81 -2.03 19.04
N PHE A 250 -7.11 -2.46 17.83
CA PHE A 250 -7.17 -1.62 16.62
C PHE A 250 -8.51 -0.91 16.45
N GLN A 251 -9.47 -1.10 17.36
CA GLN A 251 -10.82 -0.54 17.22
C GLN A 251 -10.82 1.00 17.09
N LYS A 252 -9.88 1.71 17.73
CA LYS A 252 -9.70 3.15 17.55
C LYS A 252 -9.33 3.55 16.13
N PHE A 253 -8.78 2.63 15.34
CA PHE A 253 -8.45 2.87 13.94
C PHE A 253 -9.64 2.69 12.99
N ASP A 254 -10.80 2.23 13.49
CA ASP A 254 -12.05 2.31 12.73
C ASP A 254 -12.43 3.78 12.50
N GLU A 255 -12.20 4.66 13.48
CA GLU A 255 -12.38 6.11 13.36
C GLU A 255 -11.48 6.73 12.29
N LEU A 256 -10.31 6.14 12.04
CA LEU A 256 -9.42 6.60 10.97
C LEU A 256 -10.06 6.43 9.59
N GLN A 257 -10.94 5.45 9.38
CA GLN A 257 -11.70 5.30 8.14
C GLN A 257 -12.65 6.48 7.92
N ASP A 258 -13.22 7.06 8.99
CA ASP A 258 -14.03 8.26 8.92
C ASP A 258 -13.19 9.49 8.58
N VAL A 259 -11.99 9.61 9.17
CA VAL A 259 -11.01 10.65 8.81
C VAL A 259 -10.64 10.57 7.34
N LEU A 260 -10.36 9.37 6.83
CA LEU A 260 -10.10 9.12 5.41
C LEU A 260 -11.28 9.54 4.53
N GLY A 261 -12.49 9.16 4.93
CA GLY A 261 -13.72 9.55 4.22
C GLY A 261 -13.95 11.06 4.19
N GLN A 262 -13.52 11.79 5.22
CA GLN A 262 -13.57 13.26 5.25
C GLN A 262 -12.50 13.87 4.35
N LEU A 263 -11.24 13.41 4.44
CA LEU A 263 -10.14 13.90 3.60
C LEU A 263 -10.39 13.64 2.11
N ALA A 264 -10.93 12.48 1.76
CA ALA A 264 -11.23 12.12 0.38
C ALA A 264 -12.35 12.97 -0.27
N LYS A 265 -13.13 13.71 0.51
CA LYS A 265 -14.17 14.62 0.00
C LYS A 265 -13.63 15.98 -0.45
N TYR A 266 -12.42 16.35 -0.06
CA TYR A 266 -11.86 17.63 -0.52
C TYR A 266 -11.65 17.58 -2.03
N GLU A 267 -12.22 18.59 -2.72
CA GLU A 267 -12.00 18.75 -4.15
C GLU A 267 -10.59 19.23 -4.40
N LEU A 268 -9.94 18.59 -5.35
CA LEU A 268 -8.61 19.01 -5.78
C LEU A 268 -8.72 20.31 -6.57
N PRO A 269 -7.84 21.31 -6.34
CA PRO A 269 -7.80 22.50 -7.17
C PRO A 269 -7.52 22.10 -8.62
N THR A 270 -8.40 22.54 -9.51
CA THR A 270 -8.39 22.13 -10.93
C THR A 270 -7.17 22.61 -11.73
N ASN A 271 -6.27 23.46 -11.19
CA ASN A 271 -5.28 24.16 -11.99
C ASN A 271 -3.94 24.51 -11.32
N ASN A 272 -3.48 23.86 -10.26
CA ASN A 272 -2.13 24.17 -9.74
C ASN A 272 -1.31 22.90 -9.52
N LYS A 273 -0.09 22.86 -10.11
CA LYS A 273 0.96 21.96 -9.60
C LYS A 273 1.06 22.18 -8.09
N PRO A 274 1.04 21.13 -7.28
CA PRO A 274 1.18 21.29 -5.84
C PRO A 274 2.47 22.04 -5.52
N GLU A 275 2.38 23.09 -4.71
CA GLU A 275 3.58 23.69 -4.13
C GLU A 275 4.22 22.65 -3.20
N VAL A 276 5.34 22.12 -3.62
CA VAL A 276 6.24 21.36 -2.75
C VAL A 276 6.89 22.36 -1.84
N SER A 277 6.39 22.52 -0.62
CA SER A 277 7.09 23.32 0.38
C SER A 277 8.44 22.65 0.62
N GLY A 278 9.49 23.31 0.17
CA GLY A 278 10.86 22.91 0.43
C GLY A 278 11.23 23.25 1.87
N ASP A 279 10.68 22.53 2.83
CA ASP A 279 11.16 22.56 4.20
C ASP A 279 12.16 21.42 4.39
N ASP A 280 13.37 21.73 3.99
CA ASP A 280 14.59 21.04 4.39
C ASP A 280 14.83 21.28 5.90
N HIS A 281 14.42 20.33 6.74
CA HIS A 281 14.93 20.22 8.11
C HIS A 281 15.37 18.80 8.45
#